data_ce343aeb74ebcb9f991745a937647297
#
_entry.id   ce343aeb74ebcb9f991745a937647297
#
_cell.length_a   1.000
_cell.length_b   1.000
_cell.length_c   1.000
_cell.angle_alpha   90.00
_cell.angle_beta   90.00
_cell.angle_gamma   90.00
#
_symmetry.space_group_name_H-M   'P 1'
#
loop_
_entity.id
_entity.type
_entity.pdbx_description
1 polymer ?
#
loop_
_entity_poly.entity_id
_entity_poly.type
_entity_poly.pdbx_seq_one_letter_code
_entity_poly.pdbx_strand_id
1 'polypeptide(L)'
;MAWVAAVGLWLVAVANVVDVAGQVQDASDGWHIPETAATEQSPVPVSTAVIARGKGLFQSKCQRCHGPDGDGRGPEADPAHPPADLTDARRASRNPDGVMFYKIWNGRAKPKMPAMKSELSPSDVWTVVHFVKTFRR
;
A
#
# COMPACT_ATOMS: atom_id res chain seq x y z
N MET A 1 -19.09 42.18 51.40
CA MET A 1 -17.94 42.09 50.50
C MET A 1 -17.97 40.73 49.84
N ALA A 2 -18.48 40.67 48.61
CA ALA A 2 -18.63 39.43 47.86
C ALA A 2 -17.56 39.36 46.77
N TRP A 3 -16.71 38.35 46.82
CA TRP A 3 -15.72 38.05 45.78
C TRP A 3 -16.33 37.14 44.73
N VAL A 4 -16.49 37.64 43.52
CA VAL A 4 -16.88 36.86 42.36
C VAL A 4 -15.65 36.33 41.69
N ALA A 5 -15.41 35.01 41.78
CA ALA A 5 -14.32 34.34 41.04
C ALA A 5 -14.77 34.10 39.63
N ALA A 6 -14.14 34.77 38.65
CA ALA A 6 -14.35 34.52 37.25
C ALA A 6 -13.56 33.27 36.82
N VAL A 7 -14.22 32.18 36.53
CA VAL A 7 -13.62 30.98 35.93
C VAL A 7 -13.51 31.23 34.42
N GLY A 8 -12.30 31.50 33.97
CA GLY A 8 -11.98 31.64 32.57
C GLY A 8 -11.97 30.26 31.87
N LEU A 9 -12.93 30.04 30.99
CA LEU A 9 -13.01 28.84 30.14
C LEU A 9 -11.97 29.02 29.02
N TRP A 10 -10.85 28.30 29.11
CA TRP A 10 -9.89 28.21 28.02
C TRP A 10 -10.41 27.18 27.01
N LEU A 11 -10.98 27.67 25.91
CA LEU A 11 -11.24 26.85 24.73
C LEU A 11 -9.90 26.52 24.04
N VAL A 12 -9.41 25.31 24.25
CA VAL A 12 -8.33 24.77 23.45
C VAL A 12 -8.89 24.46 22.07
N ALA A 13 -8.67 25.36 21.12
CA ALA A 13 -8.94 25.08 19.72
C ALA A 13 -7.94 24.01 19.26
N VAL A 14 -8.42 22.78 19.13
CA VAL A 14 -7.65 21.73 18.43
C VAL A 14 -7.65 22.13 16.95
N ALA A 15 -6.60 22.79 16.52
CA ALA A 15 -6.35 23.02 15.11
C ALA A 15 -6.07 21.65 14.47
N ASN A 16 -7.02 21.12 13.69
CA ASN A 16 -6.76 20.05 12.75
C ASN A 16 -5.77 20.62 11.73
N VAL A 17 -4.51 20.29 11.87
CA VAL A 17 -3.50 20.54 10.86
C VAL A 17 -3.81 19.59 9.70
N VAL A 18 -4.57 20.06 8.72
CA VAL A 18 -4.70 19.39 7.42
C VAL A 18 -3.34 19.57 6.77
N ASP A 19 -2.58 18.49 6.64
CA ASP A 19 -1.35 18.51 5.85
C ASP A 19 -1.72 18.84 4.40
N VAL A 20 -1.19 19.97 3.91
CA VAL A 20 -1.53 20.60 2.62
C VAL A 20 -1.09 19.75 1.41
N ALA A 21 -0.54 18.56 1.63
CA ALA A 21 0.00 17.69 0.59
C ALA A 21 -0.94 16.53 0.15
N GLY A 22 -2.15 16.40 0.72
CA GLY A 22 -3.12 15.35 0.30
C GLY A 22 -2.56 13.93 0.33
N GLN A 23 -1.77 13.59 1.37
CA GLN A 23 -1.18 12.27 1.52
C GLN A 23 -1.95 11.46 2.55
N VAL A 24 -2.49 10.32 2.12
CA VAL A 24 -2.96 9.30 3.05
C VAL A 24 -1.74 8.62 3.63
N GLN A 25 -1.34 9.03 4.83
CA GLN A 25 -0.26 8.37 5.55
C GLN A 25 -0.77 7.07 6.14
N ASP A 26 -0.37 5.94 5.57
CA ASP A 26 -0.31 4.70 6.33
C ASP A 26 0.95 4.78 7.21
N ALA A 27 0.86 5.57 8.29
CA ALA A 27 1.99 5.92 9.15
C ALA A 27 2.63 4.69 9.82
N SER A 28 1.91 3.55 9.87
CA SER A 28 2.40 2.30 10.47
C SER A 28 3.42 1.57 9.58
N ASP A 29 3.36 1.78 8.26
CA ASP A 29 4.13 0.98 7.30
C ASP A 29 5.21 1.79 6.54
N GLY A 30 5.40 3.07 6.85
CA GLY A 30 6.42 3.94 6.21
C GLY A 30 6.13 4.27 4.73
N TRP A 31 4.86 4.26 4.32
CA TRP A 31 4.42 4.65 2.99
C TRP A 31 3.89 6.09 2.97
N HIS A 32 4.27 6.85 1.94
CA HIS A 32 3.69 8.15 1.61
C HIS A 32 2.90 8.00 0.31
N ILE A 33 1.59 7.81 0.43
CA ILE A 33 0.70 7.48 -0.68
C ILE A 33 -0.19 8.68 -0.96
N PRO A 34 -0.23 9.22 -2.20
CA PRO A 34 -1.13 10.31 -2.54
C PRO A 34 -2.59 9.84 -2.48
N GLU A 35 -3.50 10.70 -2.04
CA GLU A 35 -4.93 10.38 -1.95
C GLU A 35 -5.51 9.92 -3.29
N THR A 36 -5.02 10.48 -4.39
CA THR A 36 -5.43 10.10 -5.75
C THR A 36 -5.19 8.63 -6.05
N ALA A 37 -4.18 8.00 -5.44
CA ALA A 37 -3.93 6.58 -5.63
C ALA A 37 -5.08 5.69 -5.12
N ALA A 38 -5.82 6.14 -4.10
CA ALA A 38 -6.94 5.35 -3.55
C ALA A 38 -8.12 5.21 -4.54
N THR A 39 -8.26 6.14 -5.47
CA THR A 39 -9.35 6.17 -6.46
C THR A 39 -8.90 5.74 -7.85
N GLU A 40 -7.59 5.53 -8.06
CA GLU A 40 -7.06 5.10 -9.35
C GLU A 40 -7.53 3.69 -9.69
N GLN A 41 -8.04 3.51 -10.91
CA GLN A 41 -8.54 2.24 -11.41
C GLN A 41 -7.61 1.66 -12.48
N SER A 42 -7.55 0.34 -12.54
CA SER A 42 -6.79 -0.34 -13.58
C SER A 42 -7.37 -0.07 -14.97
N PRO A 43 -6.57 0.40 -15.93
CA PRO A 43 -6.98 0.46 -17.33
C PRO A 43 -6.92 -0.92 -18.02
N VAL A 44 -6.37 -1.93 -17.35
CA VAL A 44 -6.22 -3.29 -17.89
C VAL A 44 -7.44 -4.12 -17.49
N PRO A 45 -8.26 -4.60 -18.44
CA PRO A 45 -9.41 -5.45 -18.14
C PRO A 45 -8.97 -6.81 -17.61
N VAL A 46 -9.68 -7.32 -16.61
CA VAL A 46 -9.37 -8.64 -16.02
C VAL A 46 -9.74 -9.73 -17.01
N SER A 47 -8.82 -10.69 -17.21
CA SER A 47 -9.05 -11.91 -17.98
C SER A 47 -8.15 -13.03 -17.47
N THR A 48 -8.45 -14.28 -17.87
CA THR A 48 -7.60 -15.43 -17.56
C THR A 48 -6.17 -15.24 -18.07
N ALA A 49 -6.00 -14.64 -19.25
CA ALA A 49 -4.70 -14.36 -19.84
C ALA A 49 -3.92 -13.30 -19.01
N VAL A 50 -4.61 -12.26 -18.54
CA VAL A 50 -4.02 -11.22 -17.68
C VAL A 50 -3.60 -11.83 -16.34
N ILE A 51 -4.42 -12.66 -15.72
CA ILE A 51 -4.05 -13.34 -14.45
C ILE A 51 -2.85 -14.27 -14.68
N ALA A 52 -2.81 -15.05 -15.75
CA ALA A 52 -1.68 -15.92 -16.06
C ALA A 52 -0.37 -15.14 -16.28
N ARG A 53 -0.43 -14.01 -17.02
CA ARG A 53 0.71 -13.10 -17.20
C ARG A 53 1.14 -12.50 -15.87
N GLY A 54 0.21 -12.03 -15.03
CA GLY A 54 0.49 -11.48 -13.71
C GLY A 54 1.17 -12.48 -12.79
N LYS A 55 0.76 -13.75 -12.86
CA LYS A 55 1.44 -14.84 -12.14
C LYS A 55 2.90 -14.97 -12.57
N GLY A 56 3.21 -14.98 -13.86
CA GLY A 56 4.58 -15.06 -14.36
C GLY A 56 5.44 -13.87 -13.91
N LEU A 57 4.89 -12.65 -13.97
CA LEU A 57 5.57 -11.44 -13.48
C LEU A 57 5.82 -11.48 -11.97
N PHE A 58 4.82 -11.90 -11.18
CA PHE A 58 4.95 -12.07 -9.75
C PHE A 58 6.04 -13.09 -9.39
N GLN A 59 6.05 -14.23 -10.05
CA GLN A 59 7.06 -15.28 -9.85
C GLN A 59 8.47 -14.77 -10.14
N SER A 60 8.66 -13.98 -11.18
CA SER A 60 9.99 -13.49 -11.58
C SER A 60 10.48 -12.31 -10.76
N LYS A 61 9.58 -11.47 -10.22
CA LYS A 61 9.96 -10.18 -9.60
C LYS A 61 9.63 -10.06 -8.11
N CYS A 62 8.62 -10.76 -7.63
CA CYS A 62 8.03 -10.53 -6.30
C CYS A 62 8.18 -11.71 -5.34
N GLN A 63 8.07 -12.94 -5.88
CA GLN A 63 8.00 -14.18 -5.11
C GLN A 63 9.19 -14.40 -4.19
N ARG A 64 10.40 -13.97 -4.58
CA ARG A 64 11.60 -14.15 -3.75
C ARG A 64 11.50 -13.52 -2.37
N CYS A 65 10.72 -12.44 -2.24
CA CYS A 65 10.44 -11.80 -0.95
C CYS A 65 9.05 -12.15 -0.42
N HIS A 66 8.01 -12.07 -1.29
CA HIS A 66 6.62 -12.25 -0.87
C HIS A 66 6.18 -13.71 -0.74
N GLY A 67 7.01 -14.67 -1.14
CA GLY A 67 6.67 -16.09 -1.17
C GLY A 67 5.80 -16.48 -2.38
N PRO A 68 5.77 -17.77 -2.75
CA PRO A 68 4.99 -18.27 -3.89
C PRO A 68 3.48 -18.11 -3.69
N ASP A 69 3.03 -18.17 -2.44
CA ASP A 69 1.64 -18.04 -2.02
C ASP A 69 1.27 -16.61 -1.58
N GLY A 70 2.23 -15.68 -1.64
CA GLY A 70 2.03 -14.28 -1.25
C GLY A 70 1.95 -14.04 0.26
N ASP A 71 2.37 -14.99 1.08
CA ASP A 71 2.29 -14.97 2.55
C ASP A 71 3.44 -14.20 3.26
N GLY A 72 4.34 -13.58 2.48
CA GLY A 72 5.48 -12.83 2.99
C GLY A 72 6.68 -13.67 3.41
N ARG A 73 6.71 -14.97 3.09
CA ARG A 73 7.74 -15.93 3.51
C ARG A 73 8.64 -16.38 2.37
N GLY A 74 9.01 -15.47 1.50
CA GLY A 74 9.96 -15.77 0.42
C GLY A 74 11.38 -16.02 0.95
N PRO A 75 12.24 -16.70 0.18
CA PRO A 75 13.61 -17.03 0.59
C PRO A 75 14.51 -15.81 0.83
N GLU A 76 14.15 -14.65 0.28
CA GLU A 76 14.85 -13.37 0.48
C GLU A 76 14.06 -12.41 1.40
N ALA A 77 13.06 -12.90 2.12
CA ALA A 77 12.33 -12.09 3.09
C ALA A 77 13.25 -11.70 4.25
N ASP A 78 13.27 -10.42 4.62
CA ASP A 78 13.96 -9.97 5.82
C ASP A 78 13.15 -10.39 7.07
N PRO A 79 13.67 -11.25 7.94
CA PRO A 79 12.93 -11.71 9.11
C PRO A 79 12.67 -10.60 10.14
N ALA A 80 13.50 -9.54 10.15
CA ALA A 80 13.30 -8.38 11.02
C ALA A 80 12.20 -7.44 10.49
N HIS A 81 11.99 -7.44 9.18
CA HIS A 81 10.99 -6.61 8.50
C HIS A 81 10.31 -7.42 7.40
N PRO A 82 9.49 -8.41 7.77
CA PRO A 82 8.90 -9.32 6.80
C PRO A 82 8.02 -8.56 5.78
N PRO A 83 8.04 -8.98 4.51
CA PRO A 83 7.13 -8.48 3.51
C PRO A 83 5.67 -8.65 3.93
N ALA A 84 4.80 -7.81 3.37
CA ALA A 84 3.38 -7.92 3.62
C ALA A 84 2.83 -9.29 3.24
N ASP A 85 2.01 -9.87 4.12
CA ASP A 85 1.13 -10.98 3.80
C ASP A 85 0.02 -10.48 2.86
N LEU A 86 0.08 -10.88 1.59
CA LEU A 86 -0.86 -10.47 0.55
C LEU A 86 -2.17 -11.26 0.60
N THR A 87 -2.25 -12.31 1.44
CA THR A 87 -3.45 -13.13 1.64
C THR A 87 -4.38 -12.55 2.71
N ASP A 88 -3.88 -11.64 3.57
CA ASP A 88 -4.66 -11.03 4.66
C ASP A 88 -5.75 -10.09 4.10
N ALA A 89 -7.02 -10.48 4.29
CA ALA A 89 -8.18 -9.72 3.84
C ALA A 89 -8.29 -8.33 4.48
N ARG A 90 -7.85 -8.15 5.74
CA ARG A 90 -7.85 -6.84 6.42
C ARG A 90 -6.81 -5.91 5.81
N ARG A 91 -5.65 -6.42 5.43
CA ARG A 91 -4.64 -5.67 4.71
C ARG A 91 -5.13 -5.32 3.30
N ALA A 92 -5.81 -6.25 2.64
CA ALA A 92 -6.39 -6.05 1.32
C ALA A 92 -7.40 -4.89 1.28
N SER A 93 -8.26 -4.74 2.30
CA SER A 93 -9.27 -3.66 2.36
C SER A 93 -8.64 -2.26 2.46
N ARG A 94 -7.44 -2.15 3.03
CA ARG A 94 -6.67 -0.90 3.15
C ARG A 94 -5.78 -0.60 1.94
N ASN A 95 -5.74 -1.51 0.96
CA ASN A 95 -4.91 -1.39 -0.24
C ASN A 95 -5.77 -1.58 -1.48
N PRO A 96 -6.57 -0.58 -1.89
CA PRO A 96 -7.25 -0.59 -3.17
C PRO A 96 -6.24 -0.69 -4.33
N ASP A 97 -6.73 -0.99 -5.52
CA ASP A 97 -5.89 -1.34 -6.66
C ASP A 97 -4.84 -0.27 -6.99
N GLY A 98 -5.23 1.01 -7.00
CA GLY A 98 -4.28 2.10 -7.26
C GLY A 98 -3.24 2.29 -6.16
N VAL A 99 -3.57 2.02 -4.88
CA VAL A 99 -2.60 2.00 -3.79
C VAL A 99 -1.59 0.88 -3.98
N MET A 100 -2.03 -0.31 -4.40
CA MET A 100 -1.11 -1.42 -4.72
C MET A 100 -0.22 -1.07 -5.90
N PHE A 101 -0.79 -0.49 -6.97
CA PHE A 101 -0.03 0.00 -8.10
C PHE A 101 1.05 0.98 -7.66
N TYR A 102 0.69 2.00 -6.87
CA TYR A 102 1.63 3.00 -6.38
C TYR A 102 2.79 2.38 -5.60
N LYS A 103 2.49 1.43 -4.70
CA LYS A 103 3.50 0.72 -3.89
C LYS A 103 4.47 -0.08 -4.76
N ILE A 104 3.96 -0.82 -5.75
CA ILE A 104 4.79 -1.61 -6.67
C ILE A 104 5.63 -0.69 -7.56
N TRP A 105 5.02 0.36 -8.10
CA TRP A 105 5.65 1.29 -9.04
C TRP A 105 6.82 2.04 -8.41
N ASN A 106 6.59 2.62 -7.22
CA ASN A 106 7.55 3.49 -6.56
C ASN A 106 8.47 2.78 -5.57
N GLY A 107 8.07 1.62 -5.08
CA GLY A 107 8.80 0.95 -4.02
C GLY A 107 8.92 1.77 -2.74
N ARG A 108 9.74 1.30 -1.82
CA ARG A 108 10.01 1.92 -0.52
C ARG A 108 11.44 1.65 -0.07
N ALA A 109 12.11 2.65 0.54
CA ALA A 109 13.47 2.50 1.01
C ALA A 109 13.60 1.70 2.32
N LYS A 110 12.69 1.95 3.28
CA LYS A 110 12.70 1.32 4.61
C LYS A 110 11.27 1.02 5.10
N PRO A 111 10.93 -0.23 5.47
CA PRO A 111 11.64 -1.45 5.03
C PRO A 111 11.69 -1.55 3.50
N LYS A 112 12.73 -2.15 2.98
CA LYS A 112 13.01 -2.11 1.54
C LYS A 112 11.97 -2.90 0.73
N MET A 113 11.37 -2.23 -0.26
CA MET A 113 10.64 -2.83 -1.36
C MET A 113 11.13 -2.19 -2.66
N PRO A 114 11.75 -2.93 -3.59
CA PRO A 114 12.26 -2.35 -4.83
C PRO A 114 11.16 -1.67 -5.66
N ALA A 115 11.49 -0.55 -6.29
CA ALA A 115 10.61 0.09 -7.27
C ALA A 115 10.63 -0.68 -8.58
N MET A 116 9.47 -0.96 -9.15
CA MET A 116 9.38 -1.72 -10.41
C MET A 116 9.33 -0.84 -11.66
N LYS A 117 9.25 0.47 -11.53
CA LYS A 117 9.13 1.41 -12.66
C LYS A 117 10.28 1.39 -13.67
N SER A 118 11.45 0.88 -13.29
CA SER A 118 12.58 0.68 -14.19
C SER A 118 12.58 -0.68 -14.89
N GLU A 119 11.76 -1.63 -14.44
CA GLU A 119 11.76 -3.01 -14.89
C GLU A 119 10.46 -3.46 -15.56
N LEU A 120 9.34 -2.81 -15.20
CA LEU A 120 8.00 -3.14 -15.68
C LEU A 120 7.33 -1.92 -16.29
N SER A 121 6.50 -2.15 -17.30
CA SER A 121 5.59 -1.14 -17.81
C SER A 121 4.43 -0.88 -16.81
N PRO A 122 3.73 0.26 -16.89
CA PRO A 122 2.53 0.50 -16.09
C PRO A 122 1.47 -0.61 -16.27
N SER A 123 1.28 -1.09 -17.50
CA SER A 123 0.36 -2.18 -17.81
C SER A 123 0.76 -3.49 -17.12
N ASP A 124 2.08 -3.79 -17.05
CA ASP A 124 2.57 -4.97 -16.34
C ASP A 124 2.33 -4.88 -14.84
N VAL A 125 2.51 -3.70 -14.24
CA VAL A 125 2.22 -3.49 -12.82
C VAL A 125 0.74 -3.68 -12.52
N TRP A 126 -0.17 -3.16 -13.35
CA TRP A 126 -1.61 -3.41 -13.22
C TRP A 126 -1.94 -4.90 -13.35
N THR A 127 -1.26 -5.58 -14.26
CA THR A 127 -1.40 -7.04 -14.46
C THR A 127 -0.96 -7.81 -13.20
N VAL A 128 0.13 -7.40 -12.53
CA VAL A 128 0.54 -7.95 -11.24
C VAL A 128 -0.50 -7.66 -10.15
N VAL A 129 -1.05 -6.45 -10.09
CA VAL A 129 -2.11 -6.09 -9.13
C VAL A 129 -3.30 -7.05 -9.28
N HIS A 130 -3.76 -7.34 -10.48
CA HIS A 130 -4.84 -8.29 -10.72
C HIS A 130 -4.52 -9.70 -10.22
N PHE A 131 -3.30 -10.17 -10.44
CA PHE A 131 -2.87 -11.47 -9.94
C PHE A 131 -2.81 -11.51 -8.40
N VAL A 132 -2.21 -10.49 -7.76
CA VAL A 132 -2.09 -10.41 -6.30
C VAL A 132 -3.47 -10.49 -5.62
N LYS A 133 -4.50 -9.92 -6.24
CA LYS A 133 -5.87 -10.02 -5.71
C LYS A 133 -6.40 -11.44 -5.65
N THR A 134 -5.84 -12.37 -6.40
CA THR A 134 -6.24 -13.80 -6.35
C THR A 134 -5.77 -14.51 -5.09
N PHE A 135 -4.81 -13.97 -4.35
CA PHE A 135 -4.37 -14.52 -3.06
C PHE A 135 -5.35 -14.26 -1.92
N ARG A 136 -6.23 -13.27 -2.05
CA ARG A 136 -7.16 -12.85 -0.99
C ARG A 136 -8.17 -13.95 -0.70
N ARG A 137 -8.22 -14.37 0.54
CA ARG A 137 -9.11 -15.40 1.05
C ARG A 137 -10.01 -14.86 2.15
#